data_c9c9013b30a0727dc89570a435c0e2f9
#
_entry.id   c9c9013b30a0727dc89570a435c0e2f9
#
_cell.length_a   1.000
_cell.length_b   1.000
_cell.length_c   1.000
_cell.angle_alpha   90.00
_cell.angle_beta   90.00
_cell.angle_gamma   90.00
#
_symmetry.space_group_name_H-M   'P 1'
#
loop_
_entity.id
_entity.type
_entity.pdbx_description
1 polymer ?
#
loop_
_entity_poly.entity_id
_entity_poly.type
_entity_poly.pdbx_seq_one_letter_code
_entity_poly.pdbx_strand_id
1 'polypeptide(L)'
;MAQAQLAFPFQGGKDIMTRFFKDSLTVSNGIIKKRATGMAIFKFTADEQGAISKVVIYYADDLLLTPPIIAALKKSNRKWIIPDHEKFHDFLIPFIIRFNPPILTNAEVQKSSYDFYKNSKRFMSTDQIPLNEATLLPAIVINYDLVP
;
A
#
# COMPACT_ATOMS: atom_id res chain seq x y z
N MET A 1 -17.04 -28.49 -18.16
CA MET A 1 -17.18 -27.86 -16.85
C MET A 1 -16.58 -26.47 -16.86
N ALA A 2 -17.37 -25.47 -16.62
CA ALA A 2 -16.84 -24.11 -16.51
C ALA A 2 -15.93 -24.04 -15.25
N GLN A 3 -14.72 -23.57 -15.42
CA GLN A 3 -13.88 -23.26 -14.28
C GLN A 3 -14.51 -22.13 -13.49
N ALA A 4 -14.67 -22.32 -12.19
CA ALA A 4 -15.10 -21.25 -11.34
C ALA A 4 -14.06 -20.14 -11.40
N GLN A 5 -14.46 -18.97 -11.86
CA GLN A 5 -13.58 -17.80 -11.75
C GLN A 5 -13.43 -17.46 -10.28
N LEU A 6 -12.18 -17.43 -9.81
CA LEU A 6 -11.92 -16.94 -8.47
C LEU A 6 -12.32 -15.46 -8.42
N ALA A 7 -13.19 -15.13 -7.49
CA ALA A 7 -13.55 -13.75 -7.26
C ALA A 7 -12.29 -12.96 -6.86
N PHE A 8 -12.22 -11.71 -7.31
CA PHE A 8 -11.17 -10.83 -6.85
C PHE A 8 -11.24 -10.74 -5.31
N PRO A 9 -10.10 -10.77 -4.59
CA PRO A 9 -10.12 -10.91 -3.13
C PRO A 9 -10.56 -9.67 -2.34
N PHE A 10 -11.19 -8.70 -2.98
CA PHE A 10 -11.75 -7.52 -2.32
C PHE A 10 -13.21 -7.36 -2.74
N GLN A 11 -14.09 -7.07 -1.77
CA GLN A 11 -15.52 -6.90 -2.04
C GLN A 11 -15.75 -5.78 -3.05
N GLY A 12 -16.43 -6.10 -4.13
CA GLY A 12 -16.69 -5.16 -5.22
C GLY A 12 -15.68 -5.20 -6.35
N GLY A 13 -14.57 -5.93 -6.21
CA GLY A 13 -13.59 -6.13 -7.26
C GLY A 13 -12.41 -5.17 -7.23
N LYS A 14 -11.54 -5.30 -8.23
CA LYS A 14 -10.28 -4.56 -8.31
C LYS A 14 -10.47 -3.04 -8.35
N ASP A 15 -11.41 -2.57 -9.16
CA ASP A 15 -11.61 -1.11 -9.31
C ASP A 15 -12.13 -0.49 -8.01
N ILE A 16 -13.00 -1.20 -7.30
CA ILE A 16 -13.51 -0.76 -6.01
C ILE A 16 -12.38 -0.75 -4.98
N MET A 17 -11.53 -1.75 -4.98
CA MET A 17 -10.35 -1.79 -4.10
C MET A 17 -9.44 -0.59 -4.34
N THR A 18 -9.11 -0.33 -5.60
CA THR A 18 -8.23 0.79 -5.96
C THR A 18 -8.82 2.12 -5.51
N ARG A 19 -10.13 2.32 -5.76
CA ARG A 19 -10.82 3.54 -5.33
C ARG A 19 -10.86 3.66 -3.82
N PHE A 20 -11.13 2.55 -3.14
CA PHE A 20 -11.16 2.53 -1.68
C PHE A 20 -9.85 3.05 -1.09
N PHE A 21 -8.71 2.54 -1.56
CA PHE A 21 -7.43 2.98 -1.03
C PHE A 21 -7.08 4.42 -1.42
N LYS A 22 -7.45 4.86 -2.62
CA LYS A 22 -7.25 6.27 -3.01
C LYS A 22 -8.07 7.21 -2.14
N ASP A 23 -9.27 6.81 -1.75
CA ASP A 23 -10.15 7.64 -0.92
C ASP A 23 -9.78 7.58 0.57
N SER A 24 -9.29 6.44 1.02
CA SER A 24 -9.05 6.19 2.46
C SER A 24 -7.65 6.58 2.92
N LEU A 25 -6.69 6.65 1.99
CA LEU A 25 -5.31 6.95 2.33
C LEU A 25 -5.07 8.44 2.27
N THR A 26 -4.77 9.02 3.42
CA THR A 26 -4.44 10.44 3.54
C THR A 26 -2.94 10.57 3.78
N VAL A 27 -2.25 11.19 2.84
CA VAL A 27 -0.81 11.41 2.93
C VAL A 27 -0.50 12.36 4.08
N SER A 28 0.51 12.03 4.89
CA SER A 28 0.87 12.82 6.07
C SER A 28 1.55 14.14 5.67
N ASN A 29 1.49 15.11 6.59
CA ASN A 29 2.18 16.39 6.39
C ASN A 29 3.69 16.21 6.25
N GLY A 30 4.27 15.22 6.94
CA GLY A 30 5.69 14.92 6.82
C GLY A 30 6.08 14.46 5.42
N ILE A 31 5.23 13.65 4.78
CA ILE A 31 5.44 13.21 3.41
C ILE A 31 5.39 14.42 2.46
N ILE A 32 4.39 15.27 2.62
CA ILE A 32 4.23 16.45 1.76
C ILE A 32 5.40 17.41 1.92
N LYS A 33 5.81 17.70 3.15
CA LYS A 33 6.91 18.63 3.42
C LYS A 33 8.23 18.15 2.86
N LYS A 34 8.50 16.86 2.98
CA LYS A 34 9.75 16.27 2.48
C LYS A 34 9.69 15.90 1.02
N ARG A 35 8.52 16.03 0.40
CA ARG A 35 8.25 15.61 -0.97
C ARG A 35 8.67 14.15 -1.17
N ALA A 36 8.26 13.34 -0.20
CA ALA A 36 8.63 11.93 -0.14
C ALA A 36 7.94 11.16 -1.25
N THR A 37 8.68 10.26 -1.88
CA THR A 37 8.17 9.33 -2.90
C THR A 37 8.78 7.97 -2.66
N GLY A 38 8.10 6.95 -3.12
CA GLY A 38 8.65 5.61 -3.06
C GLY A 38 7.59 4.54 -2.92
N MET A 39 8.06 3.32 -2.77
CA MET A 39 7.25 2.12 -2.65
C MET A 39 7.31 1.58 -1.23
N ALA A 40 6.18 1.04 -0.78
CA ALA A 40 6.12 0.23 0.42
C ALA A 40 5.25 -0.99 0.14
N ILE A 41 5.71 -2.16 0.57
CA ILE A 41 5.00 -3.42 0.38
C ILE A 41 4.58 -3.92 1.74
N PHE A 42 3.30 -4.26 1.86
CA PHE A 42 2.73 -4.78 3.10
C PHE A 42 2.30 -6.22 2.91
N LYS A 43 2.53 -7.02 3.92
CA LYS A 43 1.95 -8.33 4.05
C LYS A 43 0.86 -8.27 5.11
N PHE A 44 -0.31 -8.78 4.81
CA PHE A 44 -1.36 -8.87 5.81
C PHE A 44 -2.10 -10.19 5.70
N THR A 45 -2.72 -10.58 6.79
CA THR A 45 -3.49 -11.81 6.90
C THR A 45 -4.95 -11.45 7.13
N ALA A 46 -5.85 -12.04 6.34
CA ALA A 46 -7.29 -11.91 6.54
C ALA A 46 -7.90 -13.24 6.93
N ASP A 47 -8.98 -13.19 7.69
CA ASP A 47 -9.74 -14.37 8.11
C ASP A 47 -10.97 -14.61 7.21
N GLU A 48 -11.78 -15.61 7.56
CA GLU A 48 -12.98 -16.01 6.81
C GLU A 48 -14.01 -14.89 6.66
N GLN A 49 -14.03 -13.95 7.58
CA GLN A 49 -14.93 -12.81 7.57
C GLN A 49 -14.32 -11.59 6.89
N GLY A 50 -13.13 -11.75 6.31
CA GLY A 50 -12.44 -10.66 5.67
C GLY A 50 -11.77 -9.69 6.64
N ALA A 51 -11.71 -10.05 7.93
CA ALA A 51 -11.11 -9.22 8.95
C ALA A 51 -9.59 -9.39 8.96
N ILE A 52 -8.89 -8.27 9.10
CA ILE A 52 -7.43 -8.29 9.15
C ILE A 52 -6.97 -8.67 10.55
N SER A 53 -6.16 -9.72 10.64
CA SER A 53 -5.62 -10.19 11.91
C SER A 53 -4.16 -9.80 12.13
N LYS A 54 -3.42 -9.49 11.05
CA LYS A 54 -2.00 -9.15 11.14
C LYS A 54 -1.59 -8.29 9.96
N VAL A 55 -0.80 -7.25 10.22
CA VAL A 55 -0.21 -6.38 9.19
C VAL A 55 1.28 -6.28 9.47
N VAL A 56 2.09 -6.54 8.45
CA VAL A 56 3.56 -6.46 8.53
C VAL A 56 4.07 -5.56 7.41
N ILE A 57 4.97 -4.65 7.74
CA ILE A 57 5.72 -3.92 6.72
C ILE A 57 6.75 -4.90 6.15
N TYR A 58 6.53 -5.36 4.92
CA TYR A 58 7.43 -6.30 4.27
C TYR A 58 8.65 -5.59 3.71
N TYR A 59 8.44 -4.43 3.08
CA TYR A 59 9.48 -3.58 2.53
C TYR A 59 8.98 -2.14 2.50
N ALA A 60 9.89 -1.19 2.69
CA ALA A 60 9.59 0.23 2.46
C ALA A 60 10.86 0.95 2.02
N ASP A 61 10.72 1.82 1.04
CA ASP A 61 11.83 2.71 0.64
C ASP A 61 12.20 3.63 1.78
N ASP A 62 11.23 4.02 2.59
CA ASP A 62 11.43 4.76 3.84
C ASP A 62 10.23 4.55 4.75
N LEU A 63 10.48 4.41 6.06
CA LEU A 63 9.40 4.20 7.03
C LEU A 63 8.43 5.37 7.11
N LEU A 64 8.83 6.56 6.69
CA LEU A 64 7.94 7.72 6.64
C LEU A 64 6.70 7.47 5.78
N LEU A 65 6.83 6.61 4.76
CA LEU A 65 5.73 6.30 3.84
C LEU A 65 4.66 5.41 4.46
N THR A 66 4.96 4.71 5.55
CA THR A 66 4.15 3.59 6.02
C THR A 66 2.94 3.95 6.88
N PRO A 67 2.96 4.96 7.79
CA PRO A 67 1.82 5.20 8.67
C PRO A 67 0.48 5.45 7.96
N PRO A 68 0.39 6.27 6.89
CA PRO A 68 -0.90 6.46 6.22
C PRO A 68 -1.39 5.19 5.53
N ILE A 69 -0.47 4.35 5.06
CA ILE A 69 -0.84 3.07 4.43
C ILE A 69 -1.41 2.13 5.48
N ILE A 70 -0.77 2.03 6.64
CA ILE A 70 -1.25 1.19 7.75
C ILE A 70 -2.66 1.62 8.16
N ALA A 71 -2.90 2.93 8.27
CA ALA A 71 -4.22 3.45 8.62
C ALA A 71 -5.28 3.06 7.57
N ALA A 72 -4.93 3.15 6.28
CA ALA A 72 -5.84 2.76 5.21
C ALA A 72 -6.11 1.25 5.21
N LEU A 73 -5.08 0.43 5.47
CA LEU A 73 -5.27 -1.02 5.59
C LEU A 73 -6.21 -1.38 6.74
N LYS A 74 -6.10 -0.69 7.88
CA LYS A 74 -7.02 -0.91 8.99
C LYS A 74 -8.46 -0.58 8.62
N LYS A 75 -8.68 0.46 7.81
CA LYS A 75 -10.01 0.82 7.32
C LYS A 75 -10.59 -0.22 6.37
N SER A 76 -9.74 -1.04 5.75
CA SER A 76 -10.18 -2.11 4.85
C SER A 76 -10.66 -3.37 5.59
N ASN A 77 -10.65 -3.35 6.90
CA ASN A 77 -11.09 -4.47 7.72
C ASN A 77 -12.50 -4.94 7.30
N ARG A 78 -12.67 -6.24 7.15
CA ARG A 78 -13.90 -6.91 6.73
C ARG A 78 -14.27 -6.73 5.25
N LYS A 79 -13.38 -6.19 4.44
CA LYS A 79 -13.61 -6.03 3.00
C LYS A 79 -12.94 -7.11 2.15
N TRP A 80 -12.15 -7.97 2.78
CA TRP A 80 -11.37 -8.97 2.06
C TRP A 80 -12.15 -10.26 1.87
N ILE A 81 -11.82 -10.97 0.79
CA ILE A 81 -12.41 -12.27 0.45
C ILE A 81 -11.25 -13.25 0.36
N ILE A 82 -11.31 -14.32 1.13
CA ILE A 82 -10.29 -15.35 1.11
C ILE A 82 -10.83 -16.60 0.42
N PRO A 83 -9.93 -17.51 -0.05
CA PRO A 83 -10.37 -18.75 -0.68
C PRO A 83 -11.25 -19.60 0.24
N ASP A 84 -12.20 -20.29 -0.36
CA ASP A 84 -13.06 -21.25 0.37
C ASP A 84 -12.20 -22.31 1.04
N HIS A 85 -12.62 -22.76 2.20
CA HIS A 85 -11.96 -23.79 3.01
C HIS A 85 -10.67 -23.33 3.70
N GLU A 86 -10.25 -22.08 3.52
CA GLU A 86 -9.16 -21.52 4.30
C GLU A 86 -9.71 -20.72 5.48
N LYS A 87 -9.03 -20.78 6.62
CA LYS A 87 -9.39 -19.98 7.79
C LYS A 87 -8.68 -18.65 7.77
N PHE A 88 -7.51 -18.60 7.16
CA PHE A 88 -6.67 -17.41 7.02
C PHE A 88 -6.01 -17.44 5.66
N HIS A 89 -5.76 -16.26 5.12
CA HIS A 89 -5.03 -16.13 3.86
C HIS A 89 -4.11 -14.91 3.93
N ASP A 90 -2.92 -15.05 3.39
CA ASP A 90 -1.93 -13.98 3.36
C ASP A 90 -1.97 -13.25 2.03
N PHE A 91 -1.83 -11.94 2.10
CA PHE A 91 -1.78 -11.06 0.94
C PHE A 91 -0.55 -10.19 0.99
N LEU A 92 0.00 -9.91 -0.20
CA LEU A 92 1.01 -8.87 -0.39
C LEU A 92 0.40 -7.75 -1.21
N ILE A 93 0.54 -6.52 -0.74
CA ILE A 93 0.03 -5.36 -1.47
C ILE A 93 1.10 -4.27 -1.53
N PRO A 94 1.54 -3.91 -2.75
CA PRO A 94 2.47 -2.79 -2.92
C PRO A 94 1.73 -1.47 -3.06
N PHE A 95 2.25 -0.44 -2.42
CA PHE A 95 1.79 0.93 -2.55
C PHE A 95 2.91 1.78 -3.11
N ILE A 96 2.57 2.64 -4.06
CA ILE A 96 3.52 3.60 -4.65
C ILE A 96 2.99 4.99 -4.33
N ILE A 97 3.79 5.79 -3.64
CA ILE A 97 3.44 7.16 -3.28
C ILE A 97 4.28 8.11 -4.12
N ARG A 98 3.63 9.04 -4.79
CA ARG A 98 4.25 10.04 -5.65
C ARG A 98 3.51 11.36 -5.49
N PHE A 99 4.19 12.46 -5.82
CA PHE A 99 3.49 13.74 -5.94
C PHE A 99 3.19 14.04 -7.41
N ASN A 100 2.13 14.81 -7.63
CA ASN A 100 1.79 15.29 -8.96
C ASN A 100 2.83 16.32 -9.40
N PRO A 101 3.27 16.29 -10.68
CA PRO A 101 4.27 17.25 -11.14
C PRO A 101 3.77 18.69 -10.95
N PRO A 102 4.64 19.60 -10.43
CA PRO A 102 4.26 21.00 -10.34
C PRO A 102 4.10 21.59 -11.74
N ILE A 103 3.21 22.59 -11.87
CA ILE A 103 2.96 23.26 -13.15
C ILE A 103 4.23 23.95 -13.65
N LEU A 104 5.01 24.50 -12.74
CA LEU A 104 6.29 25.16 -13.03
C LEU A 104 7.41 24.38 -12.36
N THR A 105 8.53 24.23 -13.09
CA THR A 105 9.72 23.61 -12.51
C THR A 105 10.23 24.49 -11.37
N ASN A 106 10.34 23.88 -10.18
CA ASN A 106 10.78 24.56 -8.98
C ASN A 106 12.04 23.88 -8.47
N ALA A 107 13.16 24.63 -8.42
CA ALA A 107 14.43 24.11 -7.95
C ALA A 107 14.37 23.61 -6.51
N GLU A 108 13.53 24.25 -5.68
CA GLU A 108 13.34 23.86 -4.29
C GLU A 108 12.67 22.48 -4.18
N VAL A 109 11.66 22.24 -5.03
CA VAL A 109 10.99 20.92 -5.10
C VAL A 109 11.98 19.85 -5.55
N GLN A 110 12.77 20.13 -6.58
CA GLN A 110 13.79 19.19 -7.08
C GLN A 110 14.82 18.87 -6.01
N LYS A 111 15.27 19.88 -5.29
CA LYS A 111 16.27 19.71 -4.24
C LYS A 111 15.73 18.86 -3.09
N SER A 112 14.53 19.16 -2.58
CA SER A 112 13.97 18.43 -1.46
C SER A 112 13.60 16.99 -1.85
N SER A 113 13.12 16.78 -3.07
CA SER A 113 12.85 15.44 -3.58
C SER A 113 14.14 14.62 -3.67
N TYR A 114 15.22 15.23 -4.17
CA TYR A 114 16.52 14.56 -4.24
C TYR A 114 17.08 14.29 -2.83
N ASP A 115 16.96 15.26 -1.92
CA ASP A 115 17.40 15.09 -0.54
C ASP A 115 16.67 13.94 0.16
N PHE A 116 15.37 13.82 -0.07
CA PHE A 116 14.61 12.70 0.47
C PHE A 116 15.14 11.37 -0.09
N TYR A 117 15.30 11.28 -1.41
CA TYR A 117 15.81 10.08 -2.05
C TYR A 117 17.18 9.69 -1.52
N LYS A 118 18.08 10.66 -1.42
CA LYS A 118 19.47 10.46 -0.96
C LYS A 118 19.53 9.99 0.49
N ASN A 119 18.65 10.53 1.35
CA ASN A 119 18.66 10.25 2.78
C ASN A 119 17.69 9.15 3.20
N SER A 120 16.93 8.59 2.27
CA SER A 120 16.00 7.51 2.55
C SER A 120 16.73 6.28 3.05
N LYS A 121 16.15 5.63 4.07
CA LYS A 121 16.68 4.40 4.62
C LYS A 121 15.67 3.29 4.34
N ARG A 122 16.09 2.34 3.53
CA ARG A 122 15.26 1.18 3.20
C ARG A 122 15.03 0.32 4.43
N PHE A 123 13.81 -0.13 4.56
CA PHE A 123 13.40 -1.09 5.58
C PHE A 123 13.04 -2.41 4.92
N MET A 124 13.57 -3.51 5.44
CA MET A 124 13.17 -4.85 5.03
C MET A 124 12.78 -5.65 6.26
N SER A 125 11.67 -6.36 6.16
CA SER A 125 11.21 -7.22 7.25
C SER A 125 12.16 -8.41 7.42
N THR A 126 12.33 -8.84 8.67
CA THR A 126 12.99 -10.11 9.00
C THR A 126 12.00 -11.26 9.00
N ASP A 127 10.73 -11.02 8.67
CA ASP A 127 9.70 -12.04 8.58
C ASP A 127 10.04 -12.99 7.43
N GLN A 128 10.39 -14.24 7.76
CA GLN A 128 10.81 -15.26 6.81
C GLN A 128 9.68 -16.23 6.47
N ILE A 129 8.42 -15.86 6.73
CA ILE A 129 7.30 -16.72 6.38
C ILE A 129 7.28 -16.89 4.86
N PRO A 130 7.22 -18.13 4.34
CA PRO A 130 7.20 -18.35 2.90
C PRO A 130 6.04 -17.62 2.24
N LEU A 131 6.33 -16.93 1.13
CA LEU A 131 5.33 -16.16 0.39
C LEU A 131 4.64 -16.96 -0.71
N ASN A 132 5.01 -18.23 -0.89
CA ASN A 132 4.51 -19.07 -1.98
C ASN A 132 3.00 -19.32 -1.93
N GLU A 133 2.36 -19.08 -0.79
CA GLU A 133 0.90 -19.20 -0.66
C GLU A 133 0.20 -17.85 -0.55
N ALA A 134 0.95 -16.76 -0.52
CA ALA A 134 0.37 -15.43 -0.44
C ALA A 134 -0.12 -14.96 -1.81
N THR A 135 -1.25 -14.26 -1.83
CA THR A 135 -1.75 -13.63 -3.05
C THR A 135 -1.11 -12.26 -3.21
N LEU A 136 -0.46 -12.03 -4.36
CA LEU A 136 0.07 -10.72 -4.70
C LEU A 136 -1.05 -9.87 -5.32
N LEU A 137 -1.35 -8.77 -4.69
CA LEU A 137 -2.36 -7.83 -5.16
C LEU A 137 -1.74 -6.80 -6.11
N PRO A 138 -2.56 -6.21 -7.00
CA PRO A 138 -2.07 -5.12 -7.85
C PRO A 138 -1.57 -3.94 -7.03
N ALA A 139 -0.57 -3.24 -7.55
CA ALA A 139 -0.03 -2.06 -6.90
C ALA A 139 -1.06 -0.94 -6.83
N ILE A 140 -1.12 -0.27 -5.69
CA ILE A 140 -1.96 0.91 -5.50
C ILE A 140 -1.06 2.14 -5.64
N VAL A 141 -1.38 3.01 -6.59
CA VAL A 141 -0.63 4.25 -6.83
C VAL A 141 -1.38 5.41 -6.20
N ILE A 142 -0.73 6.09 -5.27
CA ILE A 142 -1.27 7.24 -4.57
C ILE A 142 -0.49 8.48 -5.00
N ASN A 143 -1.20 9.43 -5.58
CA ASN A 143 -0.63 10.72 -5.97
C ASN A 143 -1.13 11.79 -5.01
N TYR A 144 -0.23 12.67 -4.58
CA TYR A 144 -0.62 13.78 -3.73
C TYR A 144 -0.16 15.10 -4.37
N ASP A 145 -0.84 16.19 -4.00
CA ASP A 145 -0.50 17.51 -4.51
C ASP A 145 0.50 18.18 -3.58
N LEU A 146 1.45 18.87 -4.18
CA LEU A 146 2.39 19.70 -3.44
C LEU A 146 1.66 20.98 -3.00
N VAL A 147 1.82 21.34 -1.75
CA VAL A 147 1.27 22.58 -1.21
C VAL A 147 2.26 23.70 -1.52
N PRO A 148 1.78 24.84 -2.10
CA PRO A 148 2.66 25.97 -2.39
C PRO A 148 3.32 26.54 -1.15
#